data_358a59ecfaed4d6e6092feb82807c6ea
#
_entry.id   358a59ecfaed4d6e6092feb82807c6ea
#
_cell.length_a   1.000
_cell.length_b   1.000
_cell.length_c   1.000
_cell.angle_alpha   90.00
_cell.angle_beta   90.00
_cell.angle_gamma   90.00
#
_symmetry.space_group_name_H-M   'P 1'
#
loop_
_entity.id
_entity.type
_entity.pdbx_description
1 polymer ?
#
loop_
_entity_poly.entity_id
_entity_poly.type
_entity_poly.pdbx_seq_one_letter_code
_entity_poly.pdbx_strand_id
1 'polypeptide(L)'
;GPPADPAALIISGAPATTGINDGVNAIDDRVYFGAMLAAGAAEFIDGAGVHPYGWANPPDARAADPTQVSSSHNNHPSFFFADTLADYRALLVNAGADSVPLWPTEFGWGTFAGLLTDEGQPATPPAGSEFMADNDEWEQAVYTLRAFELGQEWDWVGPMFLWNLNFTRALGPEFQEVGYSLLRFDDSRRPAYRALEHRDE
;
A
#
# COMPACT_ATOMS: atom_id res chain seq x y z
N GLY A 1 23.67 -5.76 -26.84
CA GLY A 1 23.58 -5.38 -25.43
C GLY A 1 24.29 -6.42 -24.56
N PRO A 2 24.59 -6.15 -23.28
CA PRO A 2 25.11 -7.18 -22.40
C PRO A 2 24.11 -8.37 -22.35
N PRO A 3 24.58 -9.59 -22.13
CA PRO A 3 23.67 -10.72 -22.00
C PRO A 3 22.71 -10.48 -20.84
N ALA A 4 21.43 -10.86 -21.02
CA ALA A 4 20.45 -10.79 -19.93
C ALA A 4 20.94 -11.66 -18.76
N ASP A 5 20.79 -11.13 -17.54
CA ASP A 5 21.07 -11.90 -16.33
C ASP A 5 19.93 -12.94 -16.14
N PRO A 6 20.22 -14.25 -16.29
CA PRO A 6 19.19 -15.27 -16.16
C PRO A 6 18.71 -15.47 -14.71
N ALA A 7 19.39 -14.87 -13.74
CA ALA A 7 18.98 -14.91 -12.33
C ALA A 7 18.16 -13.66 -11.89
N ALA A 8 17.98 -12.69 -12.78
CA ALA A 8 17.18 -11.51 -12.48
C ALA A 8 15.70 -11.88 -12.37
N LEU A 9 15.07 -11.48 -11.26
CA LEU A 9 13.62 -11.57 -11.10
C LEU A 9 12.94 -10.36 -11.75
N ILE A 10 11.91 -10.63 -12.54
CA ILE A 10 11.10 -9.61 -13.21
C ILE A 10 9.81 -9.43 -12.45
N ILE A 11 9.66 -8.29 -11.80
CA ILE A 11 8.43 -7.91 -11.12
C ILE A 11 7.68 -6.91 -12.00
N SER A 12 6.39 -7.15 -12.24
CA SER A 12 5.59 -6.18 -13.00
C SER A 12 5.48 -4.84 -12.29
N GLY A 13 5.30 -3.75 -13.04
CA GLY A 13 4.86 -2.50 -12.44
C GLY A 13 3.54 -2.68 -11.71
N ALA A 14 3.35 -1.96 -10.60
CA ALA A 14 2.10 -1.93 -9.85
C ALA A 14 1.25 -0.75 -10.35
N PRO A 15 0.04 -1.00 -10.92
CA PRO A 15 -0.88 0.09 -11.25
C PRO A 15 -1.36 0.83 -9.99
N ALA A 16 -1.54 2.14 -10.10
CA ALA A 16 -2.06 2.95 -9.00
C ALA A 16 -3.53 2.61 -8.71
N THR A 17 -3.85 2.41 -7.43
CA THR A 17 -5.21 2.14 -6.96
C THR A 17 -6.00 3.45 -6.87
N THR A 18 -6.78 3.78 -7.88
CA THR A 18 -7.52 5.06 -7.97
C THR A 18 -9.01 4.93 -7.67
N GLY A 19 -9.58 3.74 -7.81
CA GLY A 19 -11.03 3.52 -7.76
C GLY A 19 -11.80 4.19 -8.91
N ILE A 20 -11.10 4.69 -9.94
CA ILE A 20 -11.67 5.40 -11.10
C ILE A 20 -11.45 4.57 -12.35
N ASN A 21 -12.49 4.43 -13.15
CA ASN A 21 -12.43 3.74 -14.45
C ASN A 21 -13.29 4.48 -15.49
N ASP A 22 -12.89 5.70 -15.83
CA ASP A 22 -13.61 6.56 -16.78
C ASP A 22 -12.94 6.64 -18.16
N GLY A 23 -11.72 6.07 -18.28
CA GLY A 23 -10.93 6.07 -19.52
C GLY A 23 -10.37 7.44 -19.93
N VAL A 24 -10.51 8.45 -19.07
CA VAL A 24 -10.02 9.82 -19.30
C VAL A 24 -9.00 10.21 -18.23
N ASN A 25 -9.38 10.12 -16.97
CA ASN A 25 -8.53 10.45 -15.83
C ASN A 25 -7.75 9.24 -15.33
N ALA A 26 -8.40 8.07 -15.30
CA ALA A 26 -7.76 6.81 -14.90
C ALA A 26 -8.45 5.59 -15.52
N ILE A 27 -7.71 4.49 -15.54
CA ILE A 27 -8.22 3.14 -15.72
C ILE A 27 -8.06 2.45 -14.37
N ASP A 28 -9.11 1.78 -13.93
CA ASP A 28 -9.07 0.98 -12.69
C ASP A 28 -7.91 -0.02 -12.74
N ASP A 29 -7.16 -0.11 -11.66
CA ASP A 29 -5.95 -0.92 -11.55
C ASP A 29 -6.20 -2.41 -11.84
N ARG A 30 -7.35 -2.95 -11.42
CA ARG A 30 -7.74 -4.35 -11.68
C ARG A 30 -8.06 -4.57 -13.16
N VAL A 31 -8.73 -3.59 -13.78
CA VAL A 31 -9.04 -3.63 -15.22
C VAL A 31 -7.74 -3.58 -16.02
N TYR A 32 -6.82 -2.69 -15.65
CA TYR A 32 -5.53 -2.57 -16.32
C TYR A 32 -4.68 -3.83 -16.15
N PHE A 33 -4.55 -4.35 -14.93
CA PHE A 33 -3.80 -5.57 -14.66
C PHE A 33 -4.40 -6.78 -15.37
N GLY A 34 -5.73 -6.93 -15.36
CA GLY A 34 -6.43 -7.97 -16.12
C GLY A 34 -6.13 -7.91 -17.63
N ALA A 35 -6.05 -6.69 -18.20
CA ALA A 35 -5.68 -6.50 -19.59
C ALA A 35 -4.22 -6.87 -19.88
N MET A 36 -3.29 -6.59 -18.94
CA MET A 36 -1.91 -7.04 -19.04
C MET A 36 -1.82 -8.57 -19.08
N LEU A 37 -2.53 -9.25 -18.17
CA LEU A 37 -2.57 -10.72 -18.14
C LEU A 37 -3.18 -11.30 -19.43
N ALA A 38 -4.26 -10.72 -19.93
CA ALA A 38 -4.87 -11.12 -21.20
C ALA A 38 -3.94 -10.92 -22.41
N ALA A 39 -3.00 -9.97 -22.32
CA ALA A 39 -1.95 -9.75 -23.32
C ALA A 39 -0.73 -10.69 -23.15
N GLY A 40 -0.77 -11.62 -22.19
CA GLY A 40 0.29 -12.61 -21.97
C GLY A 40 1.39 -12.16 -20.99
N ALA A 41 1.18 -11.12 -20.19
CA ALA A 41 2.20 -10.60 -19.26
C ALA A 41 2.69 -11.66 -18.26
N ALA A 42 1.84 -12.61 -17.88
CA ALA A 42 2.19 -13.67 -16.93
C ALA A 42 3.37 -14.56 -17.38
N GLU A 43 3.63 -14.65 -18.68
CA GLU A 43 4.76 -15.43 -19.23
C GLU A 43 6.11 -14.73 -19.04
N PHE A 44 6.12 -13.46 -18.65
CA PHE A 44 7.32 -12.61 -18.62
C PHE A 44 7.65 -12.06 -17.22
N ILE A 45 6.89 -12.43 -16.19
CA ILE A 45 7.05 -11.93 -14.83
C ILE A 45 7.25 -13.09 -13.85
N ASP A 46 8.13 -12.88 -12.87
CA ASP A 46 8.36 -13.78 -11.75
C ASP A 46 7.53 -13.36 -10.51
N GLY A 47 6.99 -12.15 -10.52
CA GLY A 47 6.10 -11.62 -9.50
C GLY A 47 5.24 -10.48 -10.03
N ALA A 48 4.04 -10.33 -9.50
CA ALA A 48 3.12 -9.26 -9.85
C ALA A 48 3.17 -8.14 -8.81
N GLY A 49 3.62 -6.95 -9.21
CA GLY A 49 3.62 -5.76 -8.35
C GLY A 49 2.20 -5.28 -8.07
N VAL A 50 1.95 -4.89 -6.83
CA VAL A 50 0.67 -4.33 -6.37
C VAL A 50 0.88 -3.28 -5.31
N HIS A 51 0.02 -2.25 -5.24
CA HIS A 51 0.05 -1.19 -4.23
C HIS A 51 -1.24 -1.24 -3.36
N PRO A 52 -1.32 -2.18 -2.39
CA PRO A 52 -2.51 -2.37 -1.57
C PRO A 52 -2.55 -1.38 -0.39
N TYR A 53 -2.80 -0.11 -0.66
CA TYR A 53 -3.00 0.87 0.40
C TYR A 53 -4.36 0.68 1.08
N GLY A 54 -4.37 0.69 2.42
CA GLY A 54 -5.60 0.59 3.21
C GLY A 54 -6.30 1.93 3.45
N TRP A 55 -5.63 3.06 3.11
CA TRP A 55 -6.09 4.43 3.39
C TRP A 55 -6.34 4.61 4.89
N ALA A 56 -7.60 4.77 5.32
CA ALA A 56 -7.96 4.78 6.73
C ALA A 56 -8.67 3.49 7.19
N ASN A 57 -8.72 2.46 6.34
CA ASN A 57 -9.37 1.20 6.68
C ASN A 57 -8.37 0.22 7.30
N PRO A 58 -8.74 -0.52 8.36
CA PRO A 58 -7.89 -1.58 8.90
C PRO A 58 -7.49 -2.61 7.84
N PRO A 59 -6.32 -3.27 7.96
CA PRO A 59 -5.83 -4.21 6.94
C PRO A 59 -6.74 -5.42 6.72
N ASP A 60 -7.48 -5.87 7.73
CA ASP A 60 -8.47 -6.96 7.62
C ASP A 60 -9.82 -6.50 7.05
N ALA A 61 -10.07 -5.19 6.96
CA ALA A 61 -11.35 -4.66 6.50
C ALA A 61 -11.61 -5.00 5.03
N ARG A 62 -12.89 -5.11 4.70
CA ARG A 62 -13.39 -5.41 3.35
C ARG A 62 -14.45 -4.39 2.95
N ALA A 63 -14.45 -3.96 1.69
CA ALA A 63 -15.46 -3.04 1.17
C ALA A 63 -16.89 -3.59 1.27
N ALA A 64 -17.05 -4.91 1.27
CA ALA A 64 -18.35 -5.56 1.43
C ALA A 64 -18.86 -5.58 2.88
N ASP A 65 -18.01 -5.25 3.88
CA ASP A 65 -18.39 -5.21 5.29
C ASP A 65 -18.50 -3.76 5.79
N PRO A 66 -19.71 -3.17 5.81
CA PRO A 66 -19.90 -1.78 6.18
C PRO A 66 -19.61 -1.48 7.66
N THR A 67 -19.38 -2.50 8.50
CA THR A 67 -19.12 -2.30 9.94
C THR A 67 -17.66 -1.97 10.24
N GLN A 68 -16.76 -2.14 9.26
CA GLN A 68 -15.31 -1.98 9.42
C GLN A 68 -14.73 -0.85 8.57
N VAL A 69 -15.56 0.06 8.10
CA VAL A 69 -15.19 1.05 7.11
C VAL A 69 -15.03 2.42 7.75
N SER A 70 -13.90 3.10 7.49
CA SER A 70 -13.76 4.50 7.84
C SER A 70 -14.65 5.40 6.97
N SER A 71 -14.82 6.65 7.36
CA SER A 71 -15.67 7.61 6.66
C SER A 71 -15.13 8.03 5.28
N SER A 72 -13.85 7.82 5.00
CA SER A 72 -13.22 8.22 3.74
C SER A 72 -13.07 7.02 2.79
N HIS A 73 -13.32 7.17 1.50
CA HIS A 73 -13.06 6.18 0.46
C HIS A 73 -13.64 4.77 0.75
N ASN A 74 -14.82 4.69 1.29
CA ASN A 74 -15.31 3.52 2.00
C ASN A 74 -16.12 2.52 1.15
N ASN A 75 -16.25 2.72 -0.15
CA ASN A 75 -17.15 1.88 -0.96
C ASN A 75 -16.46 1.21 -2.15
N HIS A 76 -15.17 1.41 -2.35
CA HIS A 76 -14.47 0.81 -3.47
C HIS A 76 -13.37 -0.14 -2.98
N PRO A 77 -13.29 -1.38 -3.49
CA PRO A 77 -12.27 -2.36 -3.07
C PRO A 77 -10.83 -1.88 -3.19
N SER A 78 -10.55 -0.92 -4.08
CA SER A 78 -9.21 -0.32 -4.25
C SER A 78 -8.69 0.40 -3.00
N PHE A 79 -9.56 0.70 -2.03
CA PHE A 79 -9.20 1.39 -0.79
C PHE A 79 -9.11 0.44 0.41
N PHE A 80 -9.05 -0.88 0.14
CA PHE A 80 -8.95 -1.92 1.14
C PHE A 80 -7.75 -2.83 0.83
N PHE A 81 -6.82 -2.91 1.79
CA PHE A 81 -5.61 -3.72 1.67
C PHE A 81 -5.91 -5.17 1.28
N ALA A 82 -6.79 -5.82 2.05
CA ALA A 82 -7.11 -7.22 1.84
C ALA A 82 -7.91 -7.48 0.55
N ASP A 83 -8.81 -6.56 0.14
CA ASP A 83 -9.55 -6.69 -1.11
C ASP A 83 -8.63 -6.53 -2.32
N THR A 84 -7.72 -5.55 -2.28
CA THR A 84 -6.77 -5.35 -3.37
C THR A 84 -5.93 -6.60 -3.61
N LEU A 85 -5.36 -7.20 -2.56
CA LEU A 85 -4.58 -8.43 -2.70
C LEU A 85 -5.43 -9.61 -3.18
N ALA A 86 -6.64 -9.79 -2.62
CA ALA A 86 -7.54 -10.87 -3.04
C ALA A 86 -7.96 -10.76 -4.50
N ASP A 87 -8.28 -9.54 -4.97
CA ASP A 87 -8.71 -9.31 -6.36
C ASP A 87 -7.56 -9.56 -7.34
N TYR A 88 -6.34 -9.09 -7.05
CA TYR A 88 -5.16 -9.38 -7.88
C TYR A 88 -4.83 -10.86 -7.91
N ARG A 89 -4.95 -11.55 -6.76
CA ARG A 89 -4.80 -13.01 -6.71
C ARG A 89 -5.83 -13.71 -7.59
N ALA A 90 -7.09 -13.30 -7.52
CA ALA A 90 -8.14 -13.86 -8.37
C ALA A 90 -7.89 -13.64 -9.86
N LEU A 91 -7.37 -12.49 -10.27
CA LEU A 91 -6.99 -12.20 -11.65
C LEU A 91 -5.87 -13.14 -12.13
N LEU A 92 -4.82 -13.37 -11.32
CA LEU A 92 -3.74 -14.31 -11.63
C LEU A 92 -4.27 -15.75 -11.78
N VAL A 93 -5.08 -16.21 -10.82
CA VAL A 93 -5.69 -17.56 -10.87
C VAL A 93 -6.55 -17.73 -12.12
N ASN A 94 -7.39 -16.74 -12.44
CA ASN A 94 -8.26 -16.78 -13.63
C ASN A 94 -7.46 -16.76 -14.95
N ALA A 95 -6.24 -16.19 -14.93
CA ALA A 95 -5.34 -16.21 -16.08
C ALA A 95 -4.46 -17.48 -16.15
N GLY A 96 -4.62 -18.43 -15.22
CA GLY A 96 -3.79 -19.64 -15.15
C GLY A 96 -2.36 -19.37 -14.67
N ALA A 97 -2.13 -18.25 -13.98
CA ALA A 97 -0.84 -17.79 -13.45
C ALA A 97 -0.80 -17.87 -11.91
N ASP A 98 -1.43 -18.88 -11.33
CA ASP A 98 -1.53 -19.08 -9.88
C ASP A 98 -0.19 -19.33 -9.16
N SER A 99 0.86 -19.68 -9.91
CA SER A 99 2.22 -19.79 -9.38
C SER A 99 2.94 -18.45 -9.23
N VAL A 100 2.44 -17.37 -9.85
CA VAL A 100 3.06 -16.03 -9.75
C VAL A 100 2.66 -15.38 -8.42
N PRO A 101 3.62 -15.06 -7.53
CA PRO A 101 3.31 -14.39 -6.27
C PRO A 101 3.00 -12.91 -6.47
N LEU A 102 2.19 -12.35 -5.58
CA LEU A 102 2.01 -10.91 -5.48
C LEU A 102 3.16 -10.29 -4.67
N TRP A 103 3.68 -9.19 -5.17
CA TRP A 103 4.68 -8.38 -4.47
C TRP A 103 4.06 -7.02 -4.12
N PRO A 104 3.64 -6.79 -2.88
CA PRO A 104 3.27 -5.45 -2.41
C PRO A 104 4.49 -4.53 -2.44
N THR A 105 4.73 -3.89 -3.61
CA THR A 105 5.90 -3.03 -3.84
C THR A 105 5.78 -1.67 -3.16
N GLU A 106 4.56 -1.31 -2.75
CA GLU A 106 4.27 -0.25 -1.80
C GLU A 106 3.01 -0.61 -1.01
N PHE A 107 3.01 -0.37 0.29
CA PHE A 107 1.82 -0.38 1.13
C PHE A 107 2.07 0.45 2.38
N GLY A 108 1.01 0.90 3.06
CA GLY A 108 1.15 1.65 4.30
C GLY A 108 -0.12 2.39 4.71
N TRP A 109 -0.08 2.94 5.90
CA TRP A 109 -1.11 3.81 6.47
C TRP A 109 -0.50 5.15 6.84
N GLY A 110 -1.03 6.22 6.26
CA GLY A 110 -0.60 7.59 6.54
C GLY A 110 -1.35 8.18 7.73
N THR A 111 -0.64 8.98 8.52
CA THR A 111 -1.22 9.83 9.55
C THR A 111 -0.38 11.09 9.76
N PHE A 112 -1.03 12.21 10.04
CA PHE A 112 -0.37 13.46 10.42
C PHE A 112 -0.33 13.66 11.94
N ALA A 113 -0.96 12.76 12.73
CA ALA A 113 -0.82 12.79 14.18
C ALA A 113 0.66 12.73 14.57
N GLY A 114 1.06 13.56 15.54
CA GLY A 114 2.43 13.64 16.02
C GLY A 114 3.43 14.35 15.11
N LEU A 115 3.04 14.83 13.93
CA LEU A 115 3.87 15.71 13.10
C LEU A 115 3.65 17.18 13.49
N LEU A 116 4.74 17.93 13.52
CA LEU A 116 4.72 19.37 13.81
C LEU A 116 5.29 20.16 12.64
N THR A 117 4.76 21.35 12.39
CA THR A 117 5.35 22.33 11.47
C THR A 117 6.64 22.93 12.07
N ASP A 118 7.37 23.68 11.27
CA ASP A 118 8.58 24.42 11.74
C ASP A 118 8.27 25.40 12.88
N GLU A 119 7.01 25.90 12.96
CA GLU A 119 6.54 26.76 14.03
C GLU A 119 6.09 25.98 15.28
N GLY A 120 6.23 24.65 15.27
CA GLY A 120 5.83 23.78 16.38
C GLY A 120 4.31 23.57 16.51
N GLN A 121 3.53 23.89 15.47
CA GLN A 121 2.09 23.63 15.45
C GLN A 121 1.81 22.22 14.92
N PRO A 122 0.73 21.56 15.31
CA PRO A 122 0.31 20.30 14.69
C PRO A 122 0.17 20.44 13.16
N ALA A 123 0.85 19.57 12.41
CA ALA A 123 0.67 19.52 10.98
C ALA A 123 -0.68 18.87 10.63
N THR A 124 -1.24 19.26 9.50
CA THR A 124 -2.50 18.71 8.99
C THR A 124 -2.30 18.07 7.63
N PRO A 125 -3.07 17.04 7.27
CA PRO A 125 -3.00 16.45 5.94
C PRO A 125 -3.23 17.50 4.85
N PRO A 126 -2.49 17.43 3.72
CA PRO A 126 -2.73 18.29 2.57
C PRO A 126 -4.07 17.97 1.89
N ALA A 127 -4.54 18.90 1.07
CA ALA A 127 -5.76 18.71 0.29
C ALA A 127 -5.71 17.45 -0.58
N GLY A 128 -6.76 16.64 -0.53
CA GLY A 128 -6.85 15.33 -1.18
C GLY A 128 -6.31 14.16 -0.35
N SER A 129 -5.77 14.45 0.85
CA SER A 129 -5.25 13.44 1.78
C SER A 129 -5.92 13.50 3.16
N GLU A 130 -7.12 14.07 3.23
CA GLU A 130 -7.87 14.31 4.46
C GLU A 130 -8.13 13.02 5.25
N PHE A 131 -8.20 11.87 4.57
CA PHE A 131 -8.33 10.53 5.19
C PHE A 131 -7.20 10.21 6.19
N MET A 132 -6.04 10.87 6.08
CA MET A 132 -4.94 10.67 7.03
C MET A 132 -5.21 11.29 8.40
N ALA A 133 -6.25 12.12 8.53
CA ALA A 133 -6.72 12.60 9.83
C ALA A 133 -7.56 11.55 10.57
N ASP A 134 -8.04 10.52 9.87
CA ASP A 134 -8.83 9.43 10.44
C ASP A 134 -7.95 8.36 11.10
N ASN A 135 -6.63 8.40 10.88
CA ASN A 135 -5.66 7.51 11.53
C ASN A 135 -4.83 8.28 12.55
N ASP A 136 -4.54 7.65 13.67
CA ASP A 136 -3.50 8.08 14.59
C ASP A 136 -2.18 7.29 14.43
N GLU A 137 -1.15 7.62 15.22
CA GLU A 137 0.14 6.91 15.18
C GLU A 137 0.05 5.46 15.68
N TRP A 138 -0.94 5.16 16.52
CA TRP A 138 -1.17 3.82 17.03
C TRP A 138 -1.82 2.93 15.98
N GLU A 139 -2.79 3.47 15.26
CA GLU A 139 -3.43 2.79 14.13
C GLU A 139 -2.42 2.55 13.01
N GLN A 140 -1.58 3.54 12.68
CA GLN A 140 -0.47 3.33 11.75
C GLN A 140 0.40 2.12 12.16
N ALA A 141 0.76 2.01 13.45
CA ALA A 141 1.60 0.92 13.95
C ALA A 141 0.88 -0.43 13.88
N VAL A 142 -0.33 -0.50 14.42
CA VAL A 142 -1.12 -1.75 14.49
C VAL A 142 -1.47 -2.25 13.09
N TYR A 143 -1.91 -1.34 12.20
CA TYR A 143 -2.27 -1.72 10.83
C TYR A 143 -1.05 -2.17 10.02
N THR A 144 0.10 -1.51 10.20
CA THR A 144 1.35 -1.93 9.53
C THR A 144 1.78 -3.32 9.97
N LEU A 145 1.77 -3.62 11.27
CA LEU A 145 2.11 -4.96 11.77
C LEU A 145 1.12 -6.02 11.26
N ARG A 146 -0.18 -5.72 11.36
CA ARG A 146 -1.22 -6.67 10.91
C ARG A 146 -1.15 -6.94 9.41
N ALA A 147 -0.80 -5.94 8.58
CA ALA A 147 -0.59 -6.14 7.15
C ALA A 147 0.55 -7.11 6.86
N PHE A 148 1.67 -7.03 7.60
CA PHE A 148 2.77 -8.00 7.48
C PHE A 148 2.35 -9.40 7.93
N GLU A 149 1.56 -9.52 9.01
CA GLU A 149 1.01 -10.81 9.45
C GLU A 149 0.13 -11.44 8.37
N LEU A 150 -0.81 -10.68 7.80
CA LEU A 150 -1.65 -11.15 6.69
C LEU A 150 -0.82 -11.59 5.48
N GLY A 151 0.22 -10.83 5.13
CA GLY A 151 1.13 -11.23 4.05
C GLY A 151 1.87 -12.54 4.34
N GLN A 152 2.18 -12.83 5.61
CA GLN A 152 2.77 -14.11 6.01
C GLN A 152 1.76 -15.28 6.06
N GLU A 153 0.50 -14.99 6.33
CA GLU A 153 -0.58 -15.98 6.31
C GLU A 153 -0.91 -16.47 4.88
N TRP A 154 -0.60 -15.67 3.86
CA TRP A 154 -0.92 -15.98 2.47
C TRP A 154 0.32 -16.45 1.69
N ASP A 155 0.38 -17.72 1.34
CA ASP A 155 1.51 -18.37 0.64
C ASP A 155 1.76 -17.84 -0.78
N TRP A 156 0.83 -17.07 -1.32
CA TRP A 156 0.90 -16.39 -2.62
C TRP A 156 1.34 -14.94 -2.52
N VAL A 157 1.67 -14.43 -1.33
CA VAL A 157 2.28 -13.11 -1.13
C VAL A 157 3.77 -13.27 -0.97
N GLY A 158 4.53 -12.57 -1.79
CA GLY A 158 5.99 -12.50 -1.74
C GLY A 158 6.50 -11.36 -0.84
N PRO A 159 7.71 -10.85 -1.10
CA PRO A 159 8.27 -9.72 -0.37
C PRO A 159 7.36 -8.49 -0.38
N MET A 160 7.25 -7.85 0.77
CA MET A 160 6.42 -6.66 0.99
C MET A 160 7.30 -5.45 1.33
N PHE A 161 7.02 -4.31 0.71
CA PHE A 161 7.81 -3.08 0.87
C PHE A 161 6.93 -1.98 1.48
N LEU A 162 7.23 -1.63 2.73
CA LEU A 162 6.51 -0.58 3.44
C LEU A 162 6.88 0.81 2.89
N TRP A 163 5.88 1.58 2.53
CA TRP A 163 6.00 2.97 2.18
C TRP A 163 5.64 3.84 3.39
N ASN A 164 6.55 4.65 4.00
CA ASN A 164 7.99 4.76 3.71
C ASN A 164 8.80 4.92 5.02
N LEU A 165 10.13 4.83 4.95
CA LEU A 165 10.97 5.02 6.12
C LEU A 165 11.03 6.50 6.57
N ASN A 166 11.37 7.43 5.66
CA ASN A 166 11.64 8.82 6.06
C ASN A 166 11.61 9.82 4.89
N PHE A 167 10.43 10.24 4.48
CA PHE A 167 10.29 11.37 3.56
C PHE A 167 10.31 12.73 4.28
N THR A 168 10.17 12.76 5.61
CA THR A 168 10.23 14.00 6.40
C THR A 168 11.59 14.73 6.30
N ARG A 169 12.64 14.04 5.85
CA ARG A 169 13.94 14.67 5.54
C ARG A 169 13.98 15.40 4.20
N ALA A 170 13.10 15.06 3.28
CA ALA A 170 13.16 15.56 1.92
C ALA A 170 11.98 16.47 1.58
N LEU A 171 10.86 16.33 2.29
CA LEU A 171 9.58 16.99 2.01
C LEU A 171 9.05 17.67 3.26
N GLY A 172 8.32 18.78 3.06
CA GLY A 172 7.62 19.49 4.12
C GLY A 172 6.23 18.89 4.44
N PRO A 173 5.54 19.46 5.43
CA PRO A 173 4.23 18.96 5.86
C PRO A 173 3.10 19.18 4.83
N GLU A 174 3.37 19.89 3.74
CA GLU A 174 2.45 20.06 2.61
C GLU A 174 2.39 18.85 1.67
N PHE A 175 3.23 17.83 1.88
CA PHE A 175 3.28 16.61 1.07
C PHE A 175 2.71 15.42 1.83
N GLN A 176 1.81 14.67 1.19
CA GLN A 176 1.17 13.49 1.80
C GLN A 176 2.15 12.39 2.20
N GLU A 177 3.26 12.25 1.48
CA GLU A 177 4.27 11.22 1.68
C GLU A 177 4.88 11.26 3.09
N VAL A 178 4.94 12.43 3.73
CA VAL A 178 5.45 12.56 5.09
C VAL A 178 4.54 11.89 6.13
N GLY A 179 3.23 11.82 5.84
CA GLY A 179 2.27 11.13 6.69
C GLY A 179 2.54 9.62 6.80
N TYR A 180 3.11 9.01 5.76
CA TYR A 180 3.49 7.60 5.77
C TYR A 180 4.84 7.33 6.44
N SER A 181 5.66 8.35 6.69
CA SER A 181 7.01 8.18 7.25
C SER A 181 6.97 7.56 8.64
N LEU A 182 7.94 6.67 8.91
CA LEU A 182 8.14 6.05 10.22
C LEU A 182 8.93 6.95 11.19
N LEU A 183 9.52 8.03 10.68
CA LEU A 183 10.24 9.05 11.47
C LEU A 183 9.53 10.39 11.33
N ARG A 184 9.61 11.21 12.39
CA ARG A 184 9.11 12.59 12.40
C ARG A 184 10.17 13.55 11.85
N PHE A 185 9.83 14.83 11.70
CA PHE A 185 10.75 15.87 11.21
C PHE A 185 12.01 16.07 12.09
N ASP A 186 11.93 15.71 13.36
CA ASP A 186 13.06 15.75 14.30
C ASP A 186 13.83 14.42 14.38
N ASP A 187 13.62 13.52 13.42
CA ASP A 187 14.14 12.14 13.37
C ASP A 187 13.70 11.24 14.54
N SER A 188 12.77 11.67 15.37
CA SER A 188 12.21 10.81 16.42
C SER A 188 11.37 9.70 15.81
N ARG A 189 11.46 8.50 16.42
CA ARG A 189 10.80 7.29 15.94
C ARG A 189 9.32 7.31 16.30
N ARG A 190 8.48 7.07 15.32
CA ARG A 190 7.04 6.85 15.54
C ARG A 190 6.77 5.46 16.13
N PRO A 191 5.60 5.21 16.74
CA PRO A 191 5.22 3.89 17.24
C PRO A 191 5.39 2.77 16.22
N ALA A 192 5.03 3.00 14.94
CA ALA A 192 5.19 2.01 13.88
C ALA A 192 6.65 1.59 13.66
N TYR A 193 7.62 2.53 13.72
CA TYR A 193 9.04 2.18 13.67
C TYR A 193 9.44 1.24 14.81
N ARG A 194 9.04 1.58 16.04
CA ARG A 194 9.38 0.79 17.24
C ARG A 194 8.74 -0.60 17.19
N ALA A 195 7.50 -0.68 16.73
CA ALA A 195 6.79 -1.94 16.61
C ALA A 195 7.47 -2.89 15.59
N LEU A 196 7.97 -2.34 14.48
CA LEU A 196 8.72 -3.11 13.49
C LEU A 196 10.12 -3.53 13.99
N GLU A 197 10.79 -2.65 14.76
CA GLU A 197 12.12 -2.93 15.36
C GLU A 197 12.07 -4.14 16.32
N HIS A 198 10.94 -4.35 17.01
CA HIS A 198 10.76 -5.41 18.02
C HIS A 198 9.84 -6.53 17.55
N ARG A 199 9.54 -6.61 16.25
CA ARG A 199 8.58 -7.56 15.70
C ARG A 199 8.94 -9.03 15.94
N ASP A 200 10.24 -9.34 15.98
CA ASP A 200 10.76 -10.70 16.08
C ASP A 200 11.20 -11.07 17.52
N GLU A 201 10.92 -10.20 18.51
CA GLU A 201 11.17 -10.44 19.93
C GLU A 201 9.92 -11.05 20.63
#